data_1c03446ab3356c287d432c1e503c1377
#
_entry.id   1c03446ab3356c287d432c1e503c1377
#
_cell.length_a   1.000
_cell.length_b   1.000
_cell.length_c   1.000
_cell.angle_alpha   90.00
_cell.angle_beta   90.00
_cell.angle_gamma   90.00
#
_symmetry.space_group_name_H-M   'P 1'
#
loop_
_entity.id
_entity.type
_entity.pdbx_description
1 polymer ?
#
loop_
_entity_poly.entity_id
_entity_poly.type
_entity_poly.pdbx_seq_one_letter_code
_entity_poly.pdbx_strand_id
1 'polypeptide(L)'
;MQSARDNTASRLGLSLLILLVSACATGARDDFKLRRDIDGLHLVKMPIEGAKARLAAQGFVCEKDTVPYEGSFLRSVYCVRTIRGIGCRDDEHVTLEYGAESSLVDRFATGRKNGCN
;
A
#
# COMPACT_ATOMS: atom_id res chain seq x y z
N MET A 1 -0.16 45.85 -24.34
CA MET A 1 -1.03 45.68 -23.17
C MET A 1 -2.09 44.59 -23.35
N GLN A 2 -2.68 44.42 -24.53
CA GLN A 2 -3.67 43.38 -24.78
C GLN A 2 -3.08 41.94 -24.72
N SER A 3 -1.85 41.73 -25.14
CA SER A 3 -1.19 40.43 -25.12
C SER A 3 -0.96 39.87 -23.69
N ALA A 4 -0.80 40.74 -22.70
CA ALA A 4 -0.62 40.36 -21.32
C ALA A 4 -1.90 39.76 -20.68
N ARG A 5 -3.05 40.24 -21.09
CA ARG A 5 -4.35 39.76 -20.62
C ARG A 5 -4.65 38.33 -21.15
N ASP A 6 -4.37 38.12 -22.43
CA ASP A 6 -4.60 36.82 -23.06
C ASP A 6 -3.71 35.76 -22.44
N ASN A 7 -2.45 36.05 -22.12
CA ASN A 7 -1.54 35.15 -21.46
C ASN A 7 -2.02 34.80 -20.04
N THR A 8 -2.62 35.69 -19.30
CA THR A 8 -3.12 35.42 -17.96
C THR A 8 -4.31 34.46 -17.99
N ALA A 9 -5.24 34.67 -18.93
CA ALA A 9 -6.39 33.78 -19.11
C ALA A 9 -5.96 32.36 -19.50
N SER A 10 -4.97 32.22 -20.38
CA SER A 10 -4.42 30.94 -20.79
C SER A 10 -3.75 30.20 -19.63
N ARG A 11 -3.03 30.89 -18.77
CA ARG A 11 -2.41 30.30 -17.59
C ARG A 11 -3.42 29.78 -16.58
N LEU A 12 -4.51 30.49 -16.36
CA LEU A 12 -5.57 30.07 -15.45
C LEU A 12 -6.27 28.81 -15.96
N GLY A 13 -6.55 28.73 -17.25
CA GLY A 13 -7.15 27.54 -17.85
C GLY A 13 -6.25 26.33 -17.74
N LEU A 14 -4.97 26.48 -17.96
CA LEU A 14 -4.00 25.40 -17.87
C LEU A 14 -3.85 24.89 -16.43
N SER A 15 -3.83 25.78 -15.44
CA SER A 15 -3.76 25.44 -14.03
C SER A 15 -4.97 24.61 -13.58
N LEU A 16 -6.15 24.98 -14.04
CA LEU A 16 -7.38 24.26 -13.72
C LEU A 16 -7.37 22.83 -14.29
N LEU A 17 -6.88 22.66 -15.52
CA LEU A 17 -6.76 21.36 -16.16
C LEU A 17 -5.80 20.43 -15.41
N ILE A 18 -4.67 20.96 -14.96
CA ILE A 18 -3.68 20.20 -14.17
C ILE A 18 -4.28 19.71 -12.86
N LEU A 19 -5.08 20.54 -12.17
CA LEU A 19 -5.76 20.16 -10.93
C LEU A 19 -6.74 19.00 -11.14
N LEU A 20 -7.49 19.00 -12.24
CA LEU A 20 -8.43 17.92 -12.56
C LEU A 20 -7.71 16.60 -12.82
N VAL A 21 -6.60 16.62 -13.56
CA VAL A 21 -5.79 15.44 -13.81
C VAL A 21 -5.19 14.88 -12.52
N SER A 22 -4.74 15.75 -11.61
CA SER A 22 -4.22 15.35 -10.31
C SER A 22 -5.29 14.67 -9.45
N ALA A 23 -6.53 15.16 -9.47
CA ALA A 23 -7.63 14.56 -8.73
C ALA A 23 -7.97 13.16 -9.25
N CYS A 24 -7.96 12.94 -10.56
CA CYS A 24 -8.19 11.61 -11.15
C CYS A 24 -7.08 10.62 -10.82
N ALA A 25 -5.84 11.07 -10.68
CA ALA A 25 -4.69 10.23 -10.36
C ALA A 25 -4.60 9.84 -8.88
N THR A 26 -5.32 10.51 -7.98
CA THR A 26 -5.22 10.31 -6.54
C THR A 26 -5.56 8.88 -6.12
N GLY A 27 -6.59 8.25 -6.69
CA GLY A 27 -6.99 6.88 -6.39
C GLY A 27 -5.92 5.86 -6.75
N ALA A 28 -5.24 6.02 -7.90
CA ALA A 28 -4.14 5.15 -8.32
C ALA A 28 -2.90 5.32 -7.42
N ARG A 29 -2.67 6.52 -6.89
CA ARG A 29 -1.54 6.80 -5.99
C ARG A 29 -1.63 6.07 -4.65
N ASP A 30 -2.83 5.80 -4.15
CA ASP A 30 -3.02 5.18 -2.84
C ASP A 30 -2.49 3.74 -2.82
N ASP A 31 -2.71 2.97 -3.89
CA ASP A 31 -2.17 1.61 -4.00
C ASP A 31 -0.65 1.64 -4.10
N PHE A 32 -0.10 2.55 -4.89
CA PHE A 32 1.34 2.74 -5.01
C PHE A 32 1.96 3.21 -3.69
N LYS A 33 1.25 4.04 -2.94
CA LYS A 33 1.73 4.51 -1.65
C LYS A 33 1.87 3.37 -0.66
N LEU A 34 0.87 2.50 -0.56
CA LEU A 34 0.93 1.34 0.31
C LEU A 34 2.13 0.46 -0.05
N ARG A 35 2.28 0.12 -1.33
CA ARG A 35 3.40 -0.71 -1.80
C ARG A 35 4.74 -0.05 -1.48
N ARG A 36 4.86 1.24 -1.71
CA ARG A 36 6.09 1.99 -1.43
C ARG A 36 6.41 2.03 0.06
N ASP A 37 5.39 2.24 0.90
CA ASP A 37 5.57 2.25 2.35
C ASP A 37 6.07 0.90 2.85
N ILE A 38 5.52 -0.19 2.33
CA ILE A 38 5.94 -1.53 2.70
C ILE A 38 7.33 -1.85 2.14
N ASP A 39 7.63 -1.47 0.90
CA ASP A 39 8.99 -1.59 0.34
C ASP A 39 10.02 -0.90 1.22
N GLY A 40 9.69 0.26 1.77
CA GLY A 40 10.57 1.03 2.67
C GLY A 40 10.88 0.32 3.99
N LEU A 41 10.13 -0.69 4.37
CA LEU A 41 10.38 -1.48 5.57
C LEU A 41 11.46 -2.55 5.38
N HIS A 42 11.86 -2.81 4.15
CA HIS A 42 12.91 -3.79 3.80
C HIS A 42 12.67 -5.18 4.42
N LEU A 43 11.46 -5.71 4.21
CA LEU A 43 11.03 -6.97 4.84
C LEU A 43 11.65 -8.21 4.22
N VAL A 44 12.01 -8.15 2.92
CA VAL A 44 12.57 -9.30 2.21
C VAL A 44 13.93 -9.69 2.80
N LYS A 45 14.13 -10.98 3.03
CA LYS A 45 15.31 -11.59 3.69
C LYS A 45 15.42 -11.29 5.19
N MET A 46 14.42 -10.63 5.78
CA MET A 46 14.35 -10.51 7.24
C MET A 46 13.83 -11.79 7.87
N PRO A 47 14.19 -12.05 9.14
CA PRO A 47 13.48 -13.05 9.94
C PRO A 47 12.01 -12.70 10.03
N ILE A 48 11.13 -13.70 9.91
CA ILE A 48 9.68 -13.47 9.87
C ILE A 48 9.16 -12.74 11.12
N GLU A 49 9.69 -13.06 12.29
CA GLU A 49 9.25 -12.39 13.52
C GLU A 49 9.62 -10.89 13.51
N GLY A 50 10.78 -10.56 12.98
CA GLY A 50 11.17 -9.15 12.79
C GLY A 50 10.30 -8.43 11.78
N ALA A 51 9.93 -9.08 10.69
CA ALA A 51 9.03 -8.52 9.68
C ALA A 51 7.64 -8.27 10.26
N LYS A 52 7.10 -9.22 11.01
CA LYS A 52 5.82 -9.04 11.72
C LYS A 52 5.86 -7.87 12.69
N ALA A 53 6.97 -7.73 13.43
CA ALA A 53 7.14 -6.63 14.37
C ALA A 53 7.17 -5.27 13.67
N ARG A 54 7.83 -5.17 12.52
CA ARG A 54 7.84 -3.93 11.72
C ARG A 54 6.45 -3.59 11.20
N LEU A 55 5.70 -4.57 10.73
CA LEU A 55 4.33 -4.35 10.30
C LEU A 55 3.43 -3.95 11.47
N ALA A 56 3.58 -4.57 12.63
CA ALA A 56 2.83 -4.21 13.82
C ALA A 56 3.10 -2.74 14.24
N ALA A 57 4.33 -2.29 14.11
CA ALA A 57 4.68 -0.89 14.38
C ALA A 57 3.99 0.09 13.43
N GLN A 58 3.58 -0.37 12.24
CA GLN A 58 2.80 0.41 11.27
C GLN A 58 1.28 0.23 11.44
N GLY A 59 0.84 -0.46 12.46
CA GLY A 59 -0.57 -0.65 12.76
C GLY A 59 -1.20 -1.89 12.16
N PHE A 60 -0.43 -2.78 11.56
CA PHE A 60 -0.93 -4.04 11.03
C PHE A 60 -1.09 -5.07 12.13
N VAL A 61 -2.14 -5.88 12.02
CA VAL A 61 -2.37 -7.03 12.88
C VAL A 61 -2.20 -8.28 12.02
N CYS A 62 -1.28 -9.15 12.40
CA CYS A 62 -0.98 -10.36 11.65
C CYS A 62 -1.78 -11.53 12.20
N GLU A 63 -2.36 -12.31 11.29
CA GLU A 63 -3.10 -13.52 11.60
C GLU A 63 -2.15 -14.69 11.85
N LYS A 64 -2.72 -15.84 12.18
CA LYS A 64 -1.95 -17.06 12.35
C LYS A 64 -1.30 -17.48 11.04
N ASP A 65 -0.06 -17.93 11.11
CA ASP A 65 0.67 -18.43 9.95
C ASP A 65 -0.01 -19.65 9.35
N THR A 66 -0.02 -19.72 8.02
CA THR A 66 -0.67 -20.79 7.28
C THR A 66 0.31 -21.46 6.33
N VAL A 67 -0.03 -22.70 5.95
CA VAL A 67 0.68 -23.45 4.91
C VAL A 67 -0.14 -23.30 3.63
N PRO A 68 0.41 -22.73 2.54
CA PRO A 68 -0.35 -22.50 1.31
C PRO A 68 -0.91 -23.79 0.71
N TYR A 69 -0.16 -24.87 0.77
CA TYR A 69 -0.59 -26.20 0.35
C TYR A 69 0.24 -27.26 1.05
N GLU A 70 -0.28 -28.48 1.14
CA GLU A 70 0.42 -29.59 1.78
C GLU A 70 1.75 -29.87 1.09
N GLY A 71 2.80 -30.06 1.87
CA GLY A 71 4.16 -30.28 1.36
C GLY A 71 4.90 -29.02 0.93
N SER A 72 4.31 -27.84 1.08
CA SER A 72 4.95 -26.58 0.73
C SER A 72 6.14 -26.27 1.65
N PHE A 73 7.24 -25.81 1.06
CA PHE A 73 8.38 -25.28 1.80
C PHE A 73 8.18 -23.84 2.26
N LEU A 74 7.08 -23.22 1.83
CA LEU A 74 6.74 -21.86 2.21
C LEU A 74 5.67 -21.85 3.29
N ARG A 75 5.71 -20.79 4.07
CA ARG A 75 4.64 -20.42 5.01
C ARG A 75 4.14 -19.05 4.63
N SER A 76 2.91 -18.75 4.98
CA SER A 76 2.29 -17.50 4.65
C SER A 76 1.65 -16.89 5.90
N VAL A 77 1.75 -15.59 6.05
CA VAL A 77 1.05 -14.85 7.09
C VAL A 77 0.37 -13.63 6.48
N TYR A 78 -0.86 -13.39 6.91
CA TYR A 78 -1.71 -12.31 6.41
C TYR A 78 -1.84 -11.24 7.49
N CYS A 79 -1.46 -10.01 7.16
CA CYS A 79 -1.49 -8.89 8.08
C CYS A 79 -2.42 -7.80 7.53
N VAL A 80 -3.28 -7.25 8.38
CA VAL A 80 -4.30 -6.28 7.98
C VAL A 80 -4.20 -5.04 8.84
N ARG A 81 -4.35 -3.90 8.20
CA ARG A 81 -4.51 -2.61 8.85
C ARG A 81 -5.81 -1.99 8.38
N THR A 82 -6.68 -1.62 9.31
CA THR A 82 -7.96 -0.99 9.01
C THR A 82 -7.85 0.51 9.15
N ILE A 83 -8.25 1.24 8.11
CA ILE A 83 -8.34 2.70 8.11
C ILE A 83 -9.82 3.06 8.09
N ARG A 84 -10.26 3.80 9.10
CA ARG A 84 -11.66 4.23 9.22
C ARG A 84 -11.82 5.65 8.73
N GLY A 85 -12.78 5.85 7.83
CA GLY A 85 -13.29 7.15 7.45
C GLY A 85 -14.69 7.36 8.04
N ILE A 86 -15.33 8.46 7.68
CA ILE A 86 -16.69 8.77 8.14
C ILE A 86 -17.67 7.83 7.42
N GLY A 87 -18.25 6.87 8.19
CA GLY A 87 -19.21 5.92 7.67
C GLY A 87 -18.62 4.87 6.73
N CYS A 88 -17.32 4.70 6.70
CA CYS A 88 -16.67 3.75 5.80
C CYS A 88 -15.40 3.15 6.44
N ARG A 89 -14.90 2.11 5.80
CA ARG A 89 -13.73 1.39 6.26
C ARG A 89 -12.91 0.89 5.08
N ASP A 90 -11.63 1.18 5.06
CA ASP A 90 -10.66 0.62 4.13
C ASP A 90 -9.78 -0.38 4.85
N ASP A 91 -9.55 -1.53 4.27
CA ASP A 91 -8.60 -2.52 4.78
C ASP A 91 -7.40 -2.57 3.84
N GLU A 92 -6.23 -2.33 4.39
CA GLU A 92 -4.95 -2.54 3.72
C GLU A 92 -4.35 -3.84 4.22
N HIS A 93 -3.85 -4.67 3.32
CA HIS A 93 -3.28 -5.96 3.73
C HIS A 93 -1.92 -6.20 3.11
N VAL A 94 -1.12 -6.95 3.84
CA VAL A 94 0.20 -7.43 3.44
C VAL A 94 0.24 -8.91 3.69
N THR A 95 0.55 -9.69 2.66
CA THR A 95 0.80 -11.13 2.80
C THR A 95 2.30 -11.35 2.72
N LEU A 96 2.86 -11.97 3.75
CA LEU A 96 4.27 -12.34 3.78
C LEU A 96 4.40 -13.84 3.49
N GLU A 97 5.31 -14.19 2.58
CA GLU A 97 5.71 -15.57 2.37
C GLU A 97 7.14 -15.74 2.84
N TYR A 98 7.39 -16.77 3.62
CA TYR A 98 8.71 -17.06 4.19
C TYR A 98 9.01 -18.54 4.13
N GLY A 99 10.31 -18.88 4.15
CA GLY A 99 10.76 -20.27 4.15
C GLY A 99 10.48 -20.95 5.49
N ALA A 100 9.93 -22.15 5.46
CA ALA A 100 9.64 -22.93 6.66
C ALA A 100 10.90 -23.25 7.48
N GLU A 101 12.02 -23.49 6.79
CA GLU A 101 13.29 -23.82 7.44
C GLU A 101 14.12 -22.57 7.75
N SER A 102 14.26 -21.67 6.77
CA SER A 102 15.06 -20.46 6.91
C SER A 102 14.41 -19.42 7.83
N SER A 103 13.09 -19.42 7.93
CA SER A 103 12.30 -18.38 8.62
C SER A 103 12.53 -16.96 8.08
N LEU A 104 13.08 -16.85 6.87
CA LEU A 104 13.34 -15.56 6.22
C LEU A 104 12.23 -15.24 5.22
N VAL A 105 11.82 -13.97 5.20
CA VAL A 105 10.83 -13.50 4.25
C VAL A 105 11.38 -13.60 2.83
N ASP A 106 10.68 -14.34 1.98
CA ASP A 106 11.02 -14.53 0.59
C ASP A 106 10.43 -13.44 -0.28
N ARG A 107 9.15 -13.16 -0.07
CA ARG A 107 8.42 -12.12 -0.82
C ARG A 107 7.21 -11.64 -0.03
N PHE A 108 6.65 -10.53 -0.48
CA PHE A 108 5.40 -10.02 0.07
C PHE A 108 4.50 -9.52 -1.06
N ALA A 109 3.21 -9.51 -0.78
CA ALA A 109 2.20 -8.92 -1.65
C ALA A 109 1.36 -7.94 -0.84
N THR A 110 0.92 -6.89 -1.48
CA THR A 110 0.05 -5.89 -0.87
C THR A 110 -1.28 -5.82 -1.60
N GLY A 111 -2.31 -5.43 -0.89
CA GLY A 111 -3.62 -5.22 -1.45
C GLY A 111 -4.43 -4.28 -0.60
N ARG A 112 -5.52 -3.81 -1.16
CA ARG A 112 -6.41 -2.88 -0.49
C ARG A 112 -7.86 -3.20 -0.83
N LYS A 113 -8.69 -3.26 0.19
CA LYS A 113 -10.14 -3.38 0.04
C LYS A 113 -10.76 -2.05 0.42
N ASN A 114 -11.29 -1.34 -0.56
CA ASN A 114 -11.90 -0.04 -0.36
C ASN A 114 -13.36 -0.16 0.06
N GLY A 115 -13.67 0.38 1.23
CA GLY A 115 -15.02 0.62 1.68
C GLY A 115 -15.38 2.10 1.69
N CYS A 116 -14.37 2.97 1.52
CA CYS A 116 -14.53 4.42 1.41
C CYS A 116 -14.43 4.82 -0.06
N ASN A 117 -15.52 5.24 -0.65
CA ASN A 117 -15.56 5.74 -2.05
C ASN A 117 -15.62 7.26 -2.07
#